data_6c7f953c1c943f42c6b0566fb75dd6c6
#
_entry.id   6c7f953c1c943f42c6b0566fb75dd6c6
#
_cell.length_a   1.000
_cell.length_b   1.000
_cell.length_c   1.000
_cell.angle_alpha   90.00
_cell.angle_beta   90.00
_cell.angle_gamma   90.00
#
_symmetry.space_group_name_H-M   'P 1'
#
loop_
_entity.id
_entity.type
_entity.pdbx_description
1 polymer ?
#
loop_
_entity_poly.entity_id
_entity_poly.type
_entity_poly.pdbx_seq_one_letter_code
_entity_poly.pdbx_strand_id
1 'polypeptide(L)'
;MDMPIKRLTSRLITAPVDPLLFLISTLFILGAGLLFLRLYPYIIRLVFWLGRRVWSPVLYTSFISVGRSGGRETFVMLFLILTLSVGVFSANSARTINQNIEDRIHYAIGADMVMELKWPSNSVVIESNPSVERGEGASSSSTSSNSVVIYKEPPFETVENIKGVEAAAKVFLPEQVRVRTDENQYLSARLMAIEPDQFGKVVWTGGTYLSHHIYAYLNLISNAPNAVLASSSLQEDGYAVGDPIRFSWGSQSEVEGVIYAFVDYWPAINPTETGSDRFVIANLDYVQAITAIEPYQYWIKRDDTTSTAELYQDIADKEIPLLNTREMTDSFKRLKNNS
;
A
#
# COMPACT_ATOMS: atom_id res chain seq x y z
N MET A 1 -18.17 27.49 -4.46
CA MET A 1 -18.23 26.90 -5.82
C MET A 1 -16.89 26.19 -6.05
N ASP A 2 -16.61 25.22 -5.17
CA ASP A 2 -15.35 24.49 -5.15
C ASP A 2 -15.62 23.06 -5.58
N MET A 3 -15.26 22.73 -6.82
CA MET A 3 -15.24 21.33 -7.26
C MET A 3 -14.15 20.61 -6.49
N PRO A 4 -14.46 19.52 -5.81
CA PRO A 4 -13.46 18.83 -5.02
C PRO A 4 -12.38 18.22 -5.92
N ILE A 5 -11.17 18.63 -5.69
CA ILE A 5 -9.92 18.17 -6.35
C ILE A 5 -9.83 16.63 -6.40
N LYS A 6 -10.45 15.93 -5.44
CA LYS A 6 -10.54 14.46 -5.36
C LYS A 6 -11.21 13.80 -6.58
N ARG A 7 -12.21 14.43 -7.23
CA ARG A 7 -12.81 13.86 -8.45
C ARG A 7 -11.90 13.96 -9.67
N LEU A 8 -10.97 14.89 -9.67
CA LEU A 8 -9.94 15.00 -10.72
C LEU A 8 -8.84 13.97 -10.55
N THR A 9 -8.40 13.70 -9.31
CA THR A 9 -7.35 12.72 -9.03
C THR A 9 -7.82 11.27 -9.25
N SER A 10 -9.05 10.92 -8.88
CA SER A 10 -9.59 9.57 -9.13
C SER A 10 -9.79 9.29 -10.63
N ARG A 11 -10.12 10.31 -11.44
CA ARG A 11 -10.17 10.18 -12.90
C ARG A 11 -8.80 10.10 -13.57
N LEU A 12 -7.76 10.68 -12.95
CA LEU A 12 -6.39 10.59 -13.46
C LEU A 12 -5.75 9.21 -13.21
N ILE A 13 -6.16 8.50 -12.17
CA ILE A 13 -5.63 7.15 -11.84
C ILE A 13 -6.25 6.05 -12.71
N THR A 14 -7.48 6.26 -13.22
CA THR A 14 -8.17 5.35 -14.14
C THR A 14 -8.25 5.85 -15.58
N ALA A 15 -7.63 6.99 -15.90
CA ALA A 15 -7.58 7.47 -17.27
C ALA A 15 -6.80 6.47 -18.13
N PRO A 16 -7.38 5.95 -19.22
CA PRO A 16 -6.61 5.17 -20.19
C PRO A 16 -5.41 6.01 -20.59
N VAL A 17 -4.24 5.39 -20.65
CA VAL A 17 -2.99 6.07 -21.03
C VAL A 17 -3.25 6.78 -22.35
N ASP A 18 -3.38 8.10 -22.30
CA ASP A 18 -3.73 8.89 -23.47
C ASP A 18 -2.56 8.81 -24.46
N PRO A 19 -2.76 8.26 -25.68
CA PRO A 19 -1.71 8.15 -26.69
C PRO A 19 -1.12 9.51 -27.07
N LEU A 20 -1.84 10.62 -26.79
CA LEU A 20 -1.33 11.98 -26.97
C LEU A 20 -0.13 12.29 -26.06
N LEU A 21 -0.04 11.69 -24.86
CA LEU A 21 1.11 11.87 -23.97
C LEU A 21 2.41 11.35 -24.60
N PHE A 22 2.34 10.23 -25.31
CA PHE A 22 3.50 9.71 -26.06
C PHE A 22 3.85 10.61 -27.25
N LEU A 23 2.84 11.15 -27.93
CA LEU A 23 3.05 12.07 -29.05
C LEU A 23 3.71 13.38 -28.57
N ILE A 24 3.30 13.93 -27.45
CA ILE A 24 3.89 15.15 -26.85
C ILE A 24 5.37 14.89 -26.52
N SER A 25 5.69 13.76 -25.90
CA SER A 25 7.07 13.41 -25.55
C SER A 25 7.96 13.24 -26.77
N THR A 26 7.47 12.56 -27.82
CA THR A 26 8.22 12.37 -29.06
C THR A 26 8.39 13.69 -29.82
N LEU A 27 7.38 14.54 -29.88
CA LEU A 27 7.43 15.85 -30.50
C LEU A 27 8.40 16.79 -29.76
N PHE A 28 8.42 16.73 -28.44
CA PHE A 28 9.36 17.48 -27.61
C PHE A 28 10.81 17.06 -27.89
N ILE A 29 11.10 15.75 -27.93
CA ILE A 29 12.44 15.23 -28.21
C ILE A 29 12.89 15.65 -29.61
N LEU A 30 12.00 15.54 -30.59
CA LEU A 30 12.29 15.94 -32.00
C LEU A 30 12.53 17.45 -32.08
N GLY A 31 11.68 18.28 -31.45
CA GLY A 31 11.81 19.72 -31.41
C GLY A 31 13.10 20.17 -30.73
N ALA A 32 13.40 19.58 -29.56
CA ALA A 32 14.64 19.85 -28.83
C ALA A 32 15.88 19.42 -29.63
N GLY A 33 15.83 18.28 -30.33
CA GLY A 33 16.89 17.81 -31.20
C GLY A 33 17.17 18.77 -32.37
N LEU A 34 16.10 19.23 -33.03
CA LEU A 34 16.21 20.20 -34.12
C LEU A 34 16.77 21.55 -33.63
N LEU A 35 16.32 22.00 -32.48
CA LEU A 35 16.81 23.23 -31.83
C LEU A 35 18.30 23.10 -31.49
N PHE A 36 18.70 21.96 -30.92
CA PHE A 36 20.10 21.67 -30.61
C PHE A 36 20.97 21.66 -31.84
N LEU A 37 20.51 21.03 -32.94
CA LEU A 37 21.22 21.06 -34.26
C LEU A 37 21.39 22.46 -34.79
N ARG A 38 20.41 23.33 -34.62
CA ARG A 38 20.50 24.73 -35.01
C ARG A 38 21.47 25.54 -34.13
N LEU A 39 21.56 25.22 -32.83
CA LEU A 39 22.49 25.82 -31.90
C LEU A 39 23.93 25.28 -32.05
N TYR A 40 24.07 24.04 -32.52
CA TYR A 40 25.34 23.33 -32.61
C TYR A 40 26.48 24.15 -33.26
N PRO A 41 26.30 24.79 -34.46
CA PRO A 41 27.36 25.60 -35.05
C PRO A 41 27.75 26.80 -34.21
N TYR A 42 26.83 27.37 -33.42
CA TYR A 42 27.12 28.48 -32.50
C TYR A 42 27.90 27.98 -31.29
N ILE A 43 27.52 26.82 -30.75
CA ILE A 43 28.23 26.18 -29.65
C ILE A 43 29.65 25.84 -30.03
N ILE A 44 29.88 25.27 -31.24
CA ILE A 44 31.22 24.96 -31.75
C ILE A 44 32.05 26.25 -31.88
N ARG A 45 31.46 27.33 -32.39
CA ARG A 45 32.15 28.62 -32.47
C ARG A 45 32.53 29.17 -31.12
N LEU A 46 31.62 29.04 -30.14
CA LEU A 46 31.85 29.49 -28.77
C LEU A 46 32.99 28.68 -28.12
N VAL A 47 32.94 27.35 -28.24
CA VAL A 47 33.95 26.43 -27.70
C VAL A 47 35.31 26.72 -28.37
N PHE A 48 35.28 26.92 -29.67
CA PHE A 48 36.49 27.30 -30.42
C PHE A 48 37.08 28.64 -29.96
N TRP A 49 36.23 29.66 -29.74
CA TRP A 49 36.66 30.97 -29.27
C TRP A 49 37.25 30.91 -27.82
N LEU A 50 36.66 30.11 -26.96
CA LEU A 50 37.08 29.94 -25.57
C LEU A 50 38.41 29.19 -25.45
N GLY A 51 38.61 28.14 -26.26
CA GLY A 51 39.78 27.24 -26.23
C GLY A 51 40.94 27.68 -27.20
N ARG A 52 40.77 28.72 -27.97
CA ARG A 52 41.67 29.15 -29.07
C ARG A 52 43.15 29.38 -28.65
N ARG A 53 43.42 29.59 -27.34
CA ARG A 53 44.80 29.80 -26.84
C ARG A 53 45.49 28.50 -26.37
N VAL A 54 44.73 27.42 -26.16
CA VAL A 54 45.24 26.21 -25.50
C VAL A 54 45.23 24.99 -26.43
N TRP A 55 44.64 25.11 -27.66
CA TRP A 55 44.41 23.97 -28.53
C TRP A 55 45.65 23.61 -29.35
N SER A 56 45.91 22.29 -29.45
CA SER A 56 46.92 21.77 -30.35
C SER A 56 46.51 21.98 -31.83
N PRO A 57 47.48 22.09 -32.77
CA PRO A 57 47.18 22.31 -34.20
C PRO A 57 46.25 21.27 -34.81
N VAL A 58 46.27 20.03 -34.31
CA VAL A 58 45.43 18.93 -34.75
C VAL A 58 43.95 19.16 -34.39
N LEU A 59 43.70 19.58 -33.14
CA LEU A 59 42.35 19.91 -32.67
C LEU A 59 41.80 21.14 -33.42
N TYR A 60 42.64 22.12 -33.68
CA TYR A 60 42.29 23.32 -34.42
C TYR A 60 41.78 23.02 -35.84
N THR A 61 42.50 22.17 -36.58
CA THR A 61 42.11 21.76 -37.94
C THR A 61 40.85 20.88 -37.93
N SER A 62 40.68 20.00 -36.95
CA SER A 62 39.49 19.16 -36.80
C SER A 62 38.21 20.02 -36.53
N PHE A 63 38.29 21.03 -35.68
CA PHE A 63 37.15 21.92 -35.40
C PHE A 63 36.76 22.79 -36.60
N ILE A 64 37.74 23.27 -37.38
CA ILE A 64 37.45 24.01 -38.61
C ILE A 64 36.80 23.10 -39.65
N SER A 65 37.25 21.86 -39.77
CA SER A 65 36.68 20.88 -40.70
C SER A 65 35.22 20.58 -40.34
N VAL A 66 34.93 20.31 -39.07
CA VAL A 66 33.57 20.09 -38.58
C VAL A 66 32.67 21.32 -38.71
N GLY A 67 33.18 22.52 -38.48
CA GLY A 67 32.42 23.76 -38.66
C GLY A 67 32.13 24.13 -40.12
N ARG A 68 32.85 23.52 -41.06
CA ARG A 68 32.70 23.73 -42.54
C ARG A 68 31.95 22.62 -43.23
N SER A 69 31.77 21.45 -42.62
CA SER A 69 31.01 20.34 -43.21
C SER A 69 29.51 20.69 -43.20
N GLY A 70 29.10 21.34 -44.29
CA GLY A 70 27.74 21.83 -44.44
C GLY A 70 26.72 20.70 -44.59
N GLY A 71 25.95 20.38 -43.55
CA GLY A 71 24.67 19.71 -43.67
C GLY A 71 24.66 18.20 -43.89
N ARG A 72 25.72 17.58 -44.35
CA ARG A 72 25.77 16.13 -44.62
C ARG A 72 25.80 15.30 -43.35
N GLU A 73 26.39 15.82 -42.30
CA GLU A 73 26.50 15.16 -40.96
C GLU A 73 25.31 15.43 -40.11
N THR A 74 24.50 16.43 -40.46
CA THR A 74 23.30 16.84 -39.67
C THR A 74 22.29 15.70 -39.55
N PHE A 75 22.08 14.93 -40.64
CA PHE A 75 21.15 13.80 -40.62
C PHE A 75 21.63 12.68 -39.70
N VAL A 76 22.93 12.35 -39.75
CA VAL A 76 23.52 11.33 -38.91
C VAL A 76 23.45 11.74 -37.42
N MET A 77 23.78 13.01 -37.14
CA MET A 77 23.66 13.56 -35.77
C MET A 77 22.22 13.55 -35.27
N LEU A 78 21.25 13.94 -36.11
CA LEU A 78 19.84 13.91 -35.77
C LEU A 78 19.38 12.49 -35.46
N PHE A 79 19.75 11.52 -36.30
CA PHE A 79 19.44 10.12 -36.09
C PHE A 79 20.04 9.59 -34.77
N LEU A 80 21.31 9.95 -34.51
CA LEU A 80 22.01 9.52 -33.31
C LEU A 80 21.39 10.13 -32.03
N ILE A 81 21.05 11.42 -32.06
CA ILE A 81 20.38 12.12 -30.99
C ILE A 81 18.99 11.49 -30.73
N LEU A 82 18.23 11.24 -31.79
CA LEU A 82 16.90 10.65 -31.67
C LEU A 82 16.96 9.24 -31.12
N THR A 83 17.85 8.41 -31.60
CA THR A 83 18.03 7.03 -31.13
C THR A 83 18.45 6.98 -29.64
N LEU A 84 19.44 7.82 -29.29
CA LEU A 84 19.90 7.92 -27.91
C LEU A 84 18.80 8.44 -26.98
N SER A 85 18.07 9.47 -27.39
CA SER A 85 16.98 10.06 -26.62
C SER A 85 15.83 9.07 -26.41
N VAL A 86 15.43 8.33 -27.43
CA VAL A 86 14.41 7.28 -27.32
C VAL A 86 14.89 6.15 -26.40
N GLY A 87 16.17 5.76 -26.52
CA GLY A 87 16.77 4.76 -25.64
C GLY A 87 16.75 5.17 -24.16
N VAL A 88 17.19 6.38 -23.85
CA VAL A 88 17.17 6.94 -22.48
C VAL A 88 15.73 7.08 -21.96
N PHE A 89 14.83 7.59 -22.81
CA PHE A 89 13.41 7.70 -22.44
C PHE A 89 12.79 6.34 -22.11
N SER A 90 13.01 5.34 -22.98
CA SER A 90 12.51 3.97 -22.73
C SER A 90 13.06 3.36 -21.45
N ALA A 91 14.36 3.54 -21.19
CA ALA A 91 14.99 3.05 -19.97
C ALA A 91 14.42 3.70 -18.71
N ASN A 92 14.25 5.03 -18.72
CA ASN A 92 13.65 5.76 -17.61
C ASN A 92 12.17 5.38 -17.39
N SER A 93 11.40 5.25 -18.49
CA SER A 93 10.00 4.85 -18.41
C SER A 93 9.86 3.44 -17.83
N ALA A 94 10.67 2.50 -18.29
CA ALA A 94 10.68 1.13 -17.75
C ALA A 94 11.02 1.11 -16.25
N ARG A 95 12.03 1.90 -15.84
CA ARG A 95 12.40 2.02 -14.41
C ARG A 95 11.25 2.59 -13.59
N THR A 96 10.61 3.67 -14.06
CA THR A 96 9.49 4.32 -13.35
C THR A 96 8.29 3.38 -13.23
N ILE A 97 7.97 2.64 -14.30
CA ILE A 97 6.88 1.66 -14.28
C ILE A 97 7.19 0.54 -13.29
N ASN A 98 8.39 -0.02 -13.32
CA ASN A 98 8.78 -1.08 -12.38
C ASN A 98 8.72 -0.60 -10.94
N GLN A 99 9.25 0.58 -10.65
CA GLN A 99 9.20 1.17 -9.30
C GLN A 99 7.75 1.42 -8.84
N ASN A 100 6.89 1.92 -9.73
CA ASN A 100 5.47 2.12 -9.39
C ASN A 100 4.75 0.80 -9.09
N ILE A 101 5.05 -0.27 -9.85
CA ILE A 101 4.50 -1.62 -9.58
C ILE A 101 5.00 -2.12 -8.23
N GLU A 102 6.28 -1.94 -7.94
CA GLU A 102 6.90 -2.32 -6.67
C GLU A 102 6.25 -1.61 -5.50
N ASP A 103 6.14 -0.28 -5.55
CA ASP A 103 5.50 0.53 -4.53
C ASP A 103 4.01 0.14 -4.31
N ARG A 104 3.30 -0.20 -5.39
CA ARG A 104 1.90 -0.67 -5.29
C ARG A 104 1.79 -2.02 -4.59
N ILE A 105 2.70 -2.94 -4.82
CA ILE A 105 2.72 -4.25 -4.15
C ILE A 105 3.05 -4.07 -2.68
N HIS A 106 4.06 -3.27 -2.36
CA HIS A 106 4.41 -2.93 -0.99
C HIS A 106 3.23 -2.32 -0.24
N TYR A 107 2.55 -1.37 -0.88
CA TYR A 107 1.36 -0.75 -0.30
C TYR A 107 0.22 -1.75 -0.08
N ALA A 108 -0.03 -2.63 -1.05
CA ALA A 108 -1.13 -3.60 -0.99
C ALA A 108 -0.91 -4.69 0.07
N ILE A 109 0.34 -5.05 0.36
CA ILE A 109 0.69 -6.05 1.39
C ILE A 109 0.89 -5.37 2.74
N GLY A 110 1.53 -4.18 2.75
CA GLY A 110 1.80 -3.37 3.93
C GLY A 110 3.05 -3.76 4.72
N ALA A 111 3.59 -4.98 4.51
CA ALA A 111 4.79 -5.52 5.14
C ALA A 111 5.56 -6.40 4.15
N ASP A 112 6.74 -6.88 4.51
CA ASP A 112 7.52 -7.80 3.67
C ASP A 112 6.81 -9.15 3.51
N MET A 113 6.17 -9.61 4.57
CA MET A 113 5.41 -10.86 4.62
C MET A 113 4.24 -10.75 5.57
N VAL A 114 3.12 -11.35 5.19
CA VAL A 114 1.93 -11.50 6.03
C VAL A 114 1.63 -12.99 6.19
N MET A 115 1.51 -13.45 7.43
CA MET A 115 1.18 -14.83 7.77
C MET A 115 -0.12 -14.89 8.56
N GLU A 116 -0.93 -15.90 8.25
CA GLU A 116 -2.11 -16.28 9.02
C GLU A 116 -1.89 -17.66 9.62
N LEU A 117 -1.99 -17.76 10.93
CA LEU A 117 -1.88 -19.02 11.65
C LEU A 117 -3.25 -19.65 11.87
N LYS A 118 -3.29 -20.97 11.88
CA LYS A 118 -4.46 -21.70 12.31
C LYS A 118 -4.50 -21.73 13.83
N TRP A 119 -5.47 -21.02 14.40
CA TRP A 119 -5.66 -21.01 15.86
C TRP A 119 -6.45 -22.23 16.34
N PRO A 120 -6.07 -22.83 17.47
CA PRO A 120 -6.90 -23.81 18.14
C PRO A 120 -8.23 -23.17 18.56
N SER A 121 -9.33 -23.83 18.27
CA SER A 121 -10.67 -23.34 18.64
C SER A 121 -11.48 -24.42 19.34
N ASN A 122 -12.23 -24.03 20.35
CA ASN A 122 -13.22 -24.85 20.99
C ASN A 122 -14.61 -24.27 20.71
N SER A 123 -15.52 -25.08 20.16
CA SER A 123 -16.92 -24.70 20.03
C SER A 123 -17.68 -25.03 21.31
N VAL A 124 -18.17 -24.01 22.00
CA VAL A 124 -19.08 -24.20 23.11
C VAL A 124 -20.50 -23.98 22.61
N VAL A 125 -21.30 -25.03 22.64
CA VAL A 125 -22.72 -24.94 22.33
C VAL A 125 -23.40 -24.37 23.59
N ILE A 126 -23.86 -23.12 23.50
CA ILE A 126 -24.70 -22.55 24.56
C ILE A 126 -26.11 -23.07 24.28
N GLU A 127 -26.50 -24.14 24.97
CA GLU A 127 -27.90 -24.52 25.10
C GLU A 127 -28.61 -23.42 25.86
N SER A 128 -29.28 -22.53 25.14
CA SER A 128 -30.28 -21.67 25.78
C SER A 128 -31.44 -22.55 26.24
N ASN A 129 -31.44 -22.88 27.51
CA ASN A 129 -32.50 -23.65 28.13
C ASN A 129 -33.80 -22.82 28.11
N PRO A 130 -34.82 -23.13 27.31
CA PRO A 130 -36.13 -22.52 27.44
C PRO A 130 -36.91 -23.26 28.49
N SER A 131 -36.70 -22.95 29.76
CA SER A 131 -37.63 -23.30 30.79
C SER A 131 -38.87 -22.40 30.71
N VAL A 132 -39.76 -22.70 29.79
CA VAL A 132 -41.20 -22.36 29.91
C VAL A 132 -42.00 -23.56 29.47
N GLU A 133 -42.59 -24.22 30.43
CA GLU A 133 -43.66 -25.20 30.23
C GLU A 133 -44.85 -24.60 29.48
N ARG A 134 -45.44 -25.43 28.64
CA ARG A 134 -46.83 -25.52 28.26
C ARG A 134 -47.18 -25.21 26.79
N GLY A 135 -47.63 -26.24 26.12
CA GLY A 135 -48.53 -26.17 24.98
C GLY A 135 -48.21 -27.18 23.91
N GLU A 136 -48.93 -28.31 23.91
CA GLU A 136 -48.94 -29.26 22.78
C GLU A 136 -49.37 -28.58 21.50
N GLY A 137 -48.58 -28.78 20.43
CA GLY A 137 -48.97 -28.34 19.10
C GLY A 137 -47.74 -28.18 18.18
N ALA A 138 -47.46 -29.25 17.46
CA ALA A 138 -46.61 -29.40 16.29
C ALA A 138 -46.01 -28.15 15.62
N SER A 139 -44.69 -28.11 15.52
CA SER A 139 -43.96 -27.84 14.29
C SER A 139 -42.46 -27.84 14.63
N SER A 140 -41.70 -28.60 13.88
CA SER A 140 -40.24 -28.68 13.92
C SER A 140 -39.59 -27.30 13.73
N SER A 141 -39.37 -26.59 14.86
CA SER A 141 -38.51 -25.41 14.88
C SER A 141 -37.06 -25.91 14.93
N SER A 142 -36.32 -25.65 13.87
CA SER A 142 -34.89 -25.78 13.82
C SER A 142 -34.29 -24.97 15.00
N THR A 143 -33.82 -25.67 15.98
CA THR A 143 -33.07 -25.11 17.11
C THR A 143 -31.76 -24.59 16.53
N SER A 144 -31.67 -23.31 16.25
CA SER A 144 -30.39 -22.66 15.95
C SER A 144 -29.58 -22.64 17.26
N SER A 145 -28.76 -23.68 17.43
CA SER A 145 -27.75 -23.72 18.46
C SER A 145 -26.72 -22.63 18.16
N ASN A 146 -26.75 -21.54 18.92
CA ASN A 146 -25.68 -20.54 18.92
C ASN A 146 -24.40 -21.19 19.45
N SER A 147 -23.56 -21.72 18.57
CA SER A 147 -22.23 -22.18 18.95
C SER A 147 -21.32 -20.97 18.97
N VAL A 148 -20.83 -20.58 20.14
CA VAL A 148 -19.76 -19.59 20.28
C VAL A 148 -18.43 -20.31 20.10
N VAL A 149 -17.66 -19.89 19.12
CA VAL A 149 -16.30 -20.40 18.89
C VAL A 149 -15.35 -19.56 19.75
N ILE A 150 -14.64 -20.21 20.66
CA ILE A 150 -13.60 -19.58 21.48
C ILE A 150 -12.26 -19.97 20.90
N TYR A 151 -11.47 -18.97 20.50
CA TYR A 151 -10.13 -19.15 20.00
C TYR A 151 -9.10 -19.09 21.12
N LYS A 152 -8.06 -19.90 21.02
CA LYS A 152 -6.89 -19.83 21.91
C LYS A 152 -5.74 -19.19 21.14
N GLU A 153 -5.29 -18.02 21.60
CA GLU A 153 -4.18 -17.29 21.01
C GLU A 153 -2.88 -18.12 21.08
N PRO A 154 -2.18 -18.33 19.96
CA PRO A 154 -0.84 -18.91 19.98
C PRO A 154 0.16 -17.93 20.62
N PRO A 155 1.23 -18.41 21.30
CA PRO A 155 2.25 -17.52 21.82
C PRO A 155 2.88 -16.68 20.72
N PHE A 156 2.87 -15.37 20.86
CA PHE A 156 3.41 -14.44 19.86
C PHE A 156 4.92 -14.65 19.62
N GLU A 157 5.64 -14.99 20.68
CA GLU A 157 7.07 -15.33 20.65
C GLU A 157 7.41 -16.45 19.65
N THR A 158 6.45 -17.32 19.34
CA THR A 158 6.65 -18.39 18.34
C THR A 158 6.93 -17.80 16.97
N VAL A 159 6.31 -16.69 16.64
CA VAL A 159 6.51 -16.01 15.35
C VAL A 159 7.77 -15.13 15.38
N GLU A 160 8.00 -14.39 16.46
CA GLU A 160 9.21 -13.56 16.62
C GLU A 160 10.50 -14.37 16.56
N ASN A 161 10.47 -15.59 17.07
CA ASN A 161 11.65 -16.48 17.11
C ASN A 161 11.88 -17.26 15.79
N ILE A 162 11.09 -17.03 14.73
CA ILE A 162 11.34 -17.66 13.43
C ILE A 162 12.63 -17.10 12.84
N LYS A 163 13.48 -17.98 12.30
CA LYS A 163 14.74 -17.59 11.64
C LYS A 163 14.44 -16.69 10.43
N GLY A 164 15.05 -15.51 10.40
CA GLY A 164 14.85 -14.55 9.32
C GLY A 164 13.71 -13.55 9.57
N VAL A 165 13.10 -13.54 10.75
CA VAL A 165 12.19 -12.51 11.23
C VAL A 165 13.00 -11.48 12.01
N GLU A 166 13.01 -10.22 11.54
CA GLU A 166 13.60 -9.08 12.25
C GLU A 166 12.62 -8.49 13.26
N ALA A 167 11.36 -8.37 12.86
CA ALA A 167 10.28 -7.89 13.69
C ALA A 167 8.94 -8.50 13.23
N ALA A 168 8.01 -8.63 14.16
CA ALA A 168 6.64 -9.06 13.89
C ALA A 168 5.63 -8.12 14.55
N ALA A 169 4.42 -8.05 13.99
CA ALA A 169 3.32 -7.28 14.55
C ALA A 169 1.99 -8.02 14.38
N LYS A 170 1.10 -7.84 15.35
CA LYS A 170 -0.27 -8.31 15.30
C LYS A 170 -1.13 -7.31 14.54
N VAL A 171 -1.86 -7.77 13.53
CA VAL A 171 -2.77 -6.95 12.75
C VAL A 171 -4.10 -7.67 12.59
N PHE A 172 -5.14 -7.09 13.15
CA PHE A 172 -6.48 -7.64 13.08
C PHE A 172 -7.31 -6.95 12.01
N LEU A 173 -7.80 -7.72 11.06
CA LEU A 173 -8.56 -7.26 9.90
C LEU A 173 -9.85 -8.08 9.77
N PRO A 174 -10.89 -7.77 10.55
CA PRO A 174 -12.16 -8.49 10.48
C PRO A 174 -12.91 -8.20 9.17
N GLU A 175 -13.69 -9.17 8.74
CA GLU A 175 -14.59 -8.99 7.62
C GLU A 175 -15.90 -8.32 8.05
N GLN A 176 -16.58 -7.66 7.09
CA GLN A 176 -17.93 -7.12 7.25
C GLN A 176 -18.09 -6.15 8.44
N VAL A 177 -17.16 -5.23 8.60
CA VAL A 177 -17.24 -4.19 9.62
C VAL A 177 -18.32 -3.17 9.26
N ARG A 178 -19.04 -2.72 10.26
CA ARG A 178 -20.07 -1.71 10.16
C ARG A 178 -19.81 -0.59 11.15
N VAL A 179 -19.90 0.63 10.67
CA VAL A 179 -19.87 1.85 11.47
C VAL A 179 -21.31 2.31 11.68
N ARG A 180 -21.70 2.57 12.92
CA ARG A 180 -23.03 3.09 13.24
C ARG A 180 -23.00 4.60 13.26
N THR A 181 -23.86 5.22 12.45
CA THR A 181 -24.07 6.67 12.44
C THR A 181 -24.99 7.13 13.58
N ASP A 182 -25.01 8.43 13.87
CA ASP A 182 -25.90 9.01 14.89
C ASP A 182 -27.39 8.80 14.56
N GLU A 183 -27.74 8.65 13.27
CA GLU A 183 -29.08 8.32 12.82
C GLU A 183 -29.43 6.82 12.94
N ASN A 184 -28.62 6.03 13.64
CA ASN A 184 -28.78 4.57 13.75
C ASN A 184 -28.70 3.79 12.43
N GLN A 185 -28.10 4.37 11.40
CA GLN A 185 -27.79 3.68 10.16
C GLN A 185 -26.43 3.00 10.25
N TYR A 186 -26.23 1.97 9.43
CA TYR A 186 -24.96 1.24 9.36
C TYR A 186 -24.29 1.48 8.02
N LEU A 187 -23.07 1.99 8.08
CA LEU A 187 -22.18 2.12 6.93
C LEU A 187 -21.20 0.94 6.89
N SER A 188 -21.01 0.36 5.72
CA SER A 188 -19.95 -0.65 5.53
C SER A 188 -18.59 0.04 5.60
N ALA A 189 -17.68 -0.54 6.36
CA ALA A 189 -16.32 -0.03 6.52
C ALA A 189 -15.32 -1.18 6.66
N ARG A 190 -14.04 -0.87 6.66
CA ARG A 190 -12.97 -1.80 7.06
C ARG A 190 -12.41 -1.36 8.42
N LEU A 191 -12.06 -2.33 9.25
CA LEU A 191 -11.32 -2.11 10.48
C LEU A 191 -9.92 -2.70 10.32
N MET A 192 -8.92 -1.96 10.77
CA MET A 192 -7.60 -2.51 11.04
C MET A 192 -7.26 -2.16 12.49
N ALA A 193 -7.18 -3.17 13.35
CA ALA A 193 -6.72 -2.97 14.72
C ALA A 193 -5.26 -3.45 14.82
N ILE A 194 -4.40 -2.61 15.41
CA ILE A 194 -2.95 -2.76 15.44
C ILE A 194 -2.39 -2.47 16.83
N GLU A 195 -1.26 -3.08 17.16
CA GLU A 195 -0.39 -2.63 18.23
C GLU A 195 0.59 -1.59 17.68
N PRO A 196 0.47 -0.30 18.04
CA PRO A 196 1.20 0.78 17.36
C PRO A 196 2.72 0.63 17.38
N ASP A 197 3.30 0.15 18.49
CA ASP A 197 4.74 -0.04 18.62
C ASP A 197 5.29 -1.14 17.71
N GLN A 198 4.62 -2.30 17.72
CA GLN A 198 5.00 -3.43 16.84
C GLN A 198 4.76 -3.10 15.38
N PHE A 199 3.60 -2.52 15.06
CA PHE A 199 3.22 -2.15 13.70
C PHE A 199 4.22 -1.18 13.08
N GLY A 200 4.68 -0.19 13.85
CA GLY A 200 5.66 0.77 13.38
C GLY A 200 7.01 0.17 12.98
N LYS A 201 7.37 -1.01 13.53
CA LYS A 201 8.62 -1.71 13.21
C LYS A 201 8.55 -2.52 11.92
N VAL A 202 7.34 -2.95 11.52
CA VAL A 202 7.15 -3.89 10.39
C VAL A 202 6.50 -3.25 9.17
N VAL A 203 5.75 -2.16 9.36
CA VAL A 203 5.00 -1.53 8.28
C VAL A 203 5.95 -0.92 7.24
N TRP A 204 5.63 -1.15 5.97
CA TRP A 204 6.33 -0.48 4.88
C TRP A 204 5.97 1.02 4.83
N THR A 205 6.99 1.87 4.88
CA THR A 205 6.83 3.33 4.94
C THR A 205 7.33 4.06 3.71
N GLY A 206 7.70 3.34 2.66
CA GLY A 206 8.31 3.86 1.44
C GLY A 206 7.33 4.51 0.48
N GLY A 207 6.60 5.53 0.86
CA GLY A 207 5.70 6.26 -0.03
C GLY A 207 5.27 7.59 0.57
N THR A 208 4.91 8.55 -0.28
CA THR A 208 4.43 9.89 0.12
C THR A 208 2.91 10.00 0.11
N TYR A 209 2.19 8.90 0.39
CA TYR A 209 0.73 8.87 0.36
C TYR A 209 0.07 9.35 1.67
N LEU A 210 0.82 9.41 2.76
CA LEU A 210 0.37 9.99 4.03
C LEU A 210 0.77 11.47 4.11
N SER A 211 -0.12 12.30 4.67
CA SER A 211 0.15 13.73 4.88
C SER A 211 1.25 13.99 5.92
N HIS A 212 1.42 13.07 6.87
CA HIS A 212 2.46 13.09 7.90
C HIS A 212 3.15 11.74 7.95
N HIS A 213 4.32 11.69 8.60
CA HIS A 213 5.00 10.42 8.82
C HIS A 213 4.13 9.47 9.64
N ILE A 214 4.12 8.18 9.31
CA ILE A 214 3.24 7.18 9.93
C ILE A 214 3.34 7.17 11.45
N TYR A 215 4.52 7.39 12.03
CA TYR A 215 4.71 7.44 13.48
C TYR A 215 3.92 8.58 14.15
N ALA A 216 3.59 9.66 13.45
CA ALA A 216 2.74 10.71 14.01
C ALA A 216 1.33 10.17 14.28
N TYR A 217 0.81 9.36 13.37
CA TYR A 217 -0.49 8.71 13.52
C TYR A 217 -0.47 7.59 14.57
N LEU A 218 0.59 6.76 14.56
CA LEU A 218 0.73 5.68 15.55
C LEU A 218 0.83 6.22 16.97
N ASN A 219 1.51 7.35 17.19
CA ASN A 219 1.57 8.00 18.49
C ASN A 219 0.21 8.48 19.00
N LEU A 220 -0.71 8.88 18.11
CA LEU A 220 -2.08 9.23 18.55
C LEU A 220 -2.80 8.03 19.12
N ILE A 221 -2.71 6.87 18.47
CA ILE A 221 -3.36 5.62 18.90
C ILE A 221 -2.68 5.02 20.13
N SER A 222 -1.36 5.21 20.26
CA SER A 222 -0.59 4.71 21.42
C SER A 222 -0.88 5.52 22.68
N ASN A 223 -0.99 6.85 22.58
CA ASN A 223 -1.19 7.73 23.72
C ASN A 223 -2.63 7.66 24.30
N ALA A 224 -3.61 7.37 23.46
CA ALA A 224 -5.01 7.25 23.86
C ALA A 224 -5.56 5.93 23.27
N PRO A 225 -5.76 4.89 24.10
CA PRO A 225 -6.18 3.57 23.60
C PRO A 225 -7.51 3.58 22.83
N ASN A 226 -8.44 4.49 23.18
CA ASN A 226 -9.71 4.69 22.48
C ASN A 226 -9.59 5.63 21.26
N ALA A 227 -8.40 6.14 20.96
CA ALA A 227 -8.18 6.96 19.77
C ALA A 227 -8.30 6.13 18.51
N VAL A 228 -8.94 6.71 17.51
CA VAL A 228 -9.20 6.09 16.22
C VAL A 228 -8.77 7.03 15.12
N LEU A 229 -8.14 6.47 14.07
CA LEU A 229 -7.96 7.18 12.81
C LEU A 229 -9.07 6.74 11.86
N ALA A 230 -9.73 7.68 11.24
CA ALA A 230 -10.83 7.43 10.31
C ALA A 230 -10.45 7.80 8.89
N SER A 231 -11.06 7.16 7.90
CA SER A 231 -10.89 7.56 6.50
C SER A 231 -11.51 8.94 6.25
N SER A 232 -10.92 9.72 5.33
CA SER A 232 -11.51 11.01 4.92
C SER A 232 -12.92 10.88 4.34
N SER A 233 -13.31 9.70 3.85
CA SER A 233 -14.68 9.44 3.40
C SER A 233 -15.69 9.51 4.54
N LEU A 234 -15.32 9.13 5.77
CA LEU A 234 -16.17 9.30 6.94
C LEU A 234 -16.35 10.79 7.32
N GLN A 235 -15.37 11.64 7.01
CA GLN A 235 -15.54 13.09 7.15
C GLN A 235 -16.58 13.63 6.16
N GLU A 236 -16.66 13.06 4.95
CA GLU A 236 -17.71 13.40 3.97
C GLU A 236 -19.11 12.92 4.44
N ASP A 237 -19.16 11.85 5.24
CA ASP A 237 -20.40 11.35 5.88
C ASP A 237 -20.81 12.17 7.13
N GLY A 238 -20.06 13.21 7.50
CA GLY A 238 -20.41 14.18 8.55
C GLY A 238 -19.65 14.03 9.86
N TYR A 239 -18.71 13.08 9.99
CA TYR A 239 -17.89 12.96 11.19
C TYR A 239 -16.80 14.05 11.25
N ALA A 240 -16.48 14.49 12.46
CA ALA A 240 -15.41 15.45 12.76
C ALA A 240 -14.39 14.87 13.73
N VAL A 241 -13.22 15.52 13.82
CA VAL A 241 -12.23 15.18 14.85
C VAL A 241 -12.80 15.48 16.23
N GLY A 242 -12.72 14.51 17.13
CA GLY A 242 -13.29 14.57 18.47
C GLY A 242 -14.64 13.87 18.60
N ASP A 243 -15.28 13.50 17.49
CA ASP A 243 -16.55 12.79 17.54
C ASP A 243 -16.36 11.33 17.95
N PRO A 244 -17.34 10.76 18.70
CA PRO A 244 -17.38 9.35 18.97
C PRO A 244 -17.74 8.57 17.70
N ILE A 245 -17.05 7.45 17.47
CA ILE A 245 -17.36 6.53 16.38
C ILE A 245 -17.60 5.14 16.96
N ARG A 246 -18.67 4.48 16.51
CA ARG A 246 -19.03 3.12 16.95
C ARG A 246 -18.94 2.18 15.79
N PHE A 247 -18.22 1.08 15.99
CA PHE A 247 -18.03 0.05 14.97
C PHE A 247 -18.17 -1.34 15.54
N SER A 248 -18.62 -2.28 14.71
CA SER A 248 -18.81 -3.68 15.09
C SER A 248 -18.64 -4.58 13.85
N TRP A 249 -18.39 -5.86 14.12
CA TRP A 249 -18.32 -6.90 13.08
C TRP A 249 -18.91 -8.21 13.62
N GLY A 250 -19.43 -9.03 12.73
CA GLY A 250 -20.04 -10.31 13.10
C GLY A 250 -21.11 -10.15 14.17
N SER A 251 -20.97 -10.90 15.28
CA SER A 251 -21.81 -10.84 16.49
C SER A 251 -21.10 -10.21 17.69
N GLN A 252 -19.98 -9.52 17.46
CA GLN A 252 -19.21 -8.88 18.52
C GLN A 252 -19.91 -7.63 19.07
N SER A 253 -19.56 -7.26 20.31
CA SER A 253 -20.01 -6.02 20.93
C SER A 253 -19.55 -4.81 20.14
N GLU A 254 -20.34 -3.74 20.16
CA GLU A 254 -19.90 -2.47 19.58
C GLU A 254 -18.70 -1.92 20.34
N VAL A 255 -17.69 -1.49 19.60
CA VAL A 255 -16.53 -0.78 20.12
C VAL A 255 -16.75 0.70 19.86
N GLU A 256 -16.60 1.52 20.91
CA GLU A 256 -16.69 2.97 20.81
C GLU A 256 -15.30 3.57 20.89
N GLY A 257 -14.93 4.39 19.88
CA GLY A 257 -13.68 5.15 19.85
C GLY A 257 -13.95 6.62 19.63
N VAL A 258 -12.88 7.43 19.66
CA VAL A 258 -12.93 8.86 19.38
C VAL A 258 -12.01 9.14 18.18
N ILE A 259 -12.50 9.88 17.19
CA ILE A 259 -11.73 10.23 16.01
C ILE A 259 -10.68 11.29 16.35
N TYR A 260 -9.40 10.92 16.22
CA TYR A 260 -8.28 11.84 16.48
C TYR A 260 -7.71 12.44 15.19
N ALA A 261 -7.81 11.74 14.07
CA ALA A 261 -7.39 12.27 12.76
C ALA A 261 -8.10 11.55 11.62
N PHE A 262 -8.14 12.23 10.47
CA PHE A 262 -8.55 11.63 9.21
C PHE A 262 -7.35 11.33 8.33
N VAL A 263 -7.41 10.21 7.61
CA VAL A 263 -6.38 9.74 6.69
C VAL A 263 -7.00 9.32 5.36
N ASP A 264 -6.34 9.67 4.24
CA ASP A 264 -6.83 9.31 2.91
C ASP A 264 -6.44 7.88 2.52
N TYR A 265 -5.28 7.44 2.99
CA TYR A 265 -4.67 6.15 2.65
C TYR A 265 -4.10 5.49 3.90
N TRP A 266 -4.10 4.16 3.93
CA TRP A 266 -3.45 3.39 4.98
C TRP A 266 -2.84 2.12 4.40
N PRO A 267 -1.66 1.65 4.86
CA PRO A 267 -1.04 0.43 4.35
C PRO A 267 -2.00 -0.76 4.33
N ALA A 268 -1.99 -1.53 3.25
CA ALA A 268 -2.89 -2.66 2.96
C ALA A 268 -4.39 -2.33 2.86
N ILE A 269 -4.79 -1.07 2.96
CA ILE A 269 -6.17 -0.64 2.71
C ILE A 269 -6.19 0.22 1.45
N ASN A 270 -6.80 -0.30 0.39
CA ASN A 270 -6.98 0.45 -0.85
C ASN A 270 -8.35 1.14 -0.86
N PRO A 271 -8.44 2.47 -0.67
CA PRO A 271 -9.72 3.18 -0.62
C PRO A 271 -10.43 3.23 -1.97
N THR A 272 -9.79 2.84 -3.07
CA THR A 272 -10.42 2.81 -4.40
C THR A 272 -11.17 1.51 -4.68
N GLU A 273 -10.98 0.48 -3.86
CA GLU A 273 -11.75 -0.76 -3.94
C GLU A 273 -13.16 -0.56 -3.37
N THR A 274 -14.14 -1.17 -4.03
CA THR A 274 -15.53 -1.11 -3.61
C THR A 274 -15.70 -1.60 -2.16
N GLY A 275 -16.24 -0.74 -1.28
CA GLY A 275 -16.44 -1.04 0.14
C GLY A 275 -15.21 -0.87 1.02
N SER A 276 -14.11 -0.31 0.49
CA SER A 276 -12.89 0.00 1.23
C SER A 276 -12.63 1.49 1.37
N ASP A 277 -13.50 2.32 0.84
CA ASP A 277 -13.45 3.79 0.92
C ASP A 277 -13.60 4.29 2.36
N ARG A 278 -14.36 3.57 3.17
CA ARG A 278 -14.50 3.82 4.61
C ARG A 278 -13.66 2.84 5.40
N PHE A 279 -12.79 3.36 6.24
CA PHE A 279 -11.98 2.51 7.13
C PHE A 279 -11.68 3.21 8.44
N VAL A 280 -11.39 2.39 9.42
CA VAL A 280 -11.11 2.78 10.82
C VAL A 280 -9.84 2.05 11.24
N ILE A 281 -8.89 2.78 11.84
CA ILE A 281 -7.69 2.21 12.44
C ILE A 281 -7.77 2.42 13.94
N ALA A 282 -7.66 1.34 14.72
CA ALA A 282 -7.81 1.35 16.16
C ALA A 282 -6.66 0.62 16.87
N ASN A 283 -6.53 0.82 18.17
CA ASN A 283 -5.60 0.07 19.01
C ASN A 283 -6.14 -1.34 19.25
N LEU A 284 -5.31 -2.37 19.00
CA LEU A 284 -5.70 -3.77 19.08
C LEU A 284 -6.03 -4.18 20.53
N ASP A 285 -5.22 -3.79 21.49
CA ASP A 285 -5.44 -4.11 22.90
C ASP A 285 -6.77 -3.55 23.41
N TYR A 286 -7.09 -2.32 22.99
CA TYR A 286 -8.37 -1.69 23.35
C TYR A 286 -9.56 -2.44 22.74
N VAL A 287 -9.45 -2.81 21.46
CA VAL A 287 -10.50 -3.59 20.78
C VAL A 287 -10.69 -4.94 21.45
N GLN A 288 -9.62 -5.68 21.75
CA GLN A 288 -9.66 -7.00 22.40
C GLN A 288 -10.11 -6.94 23.87
N ALA A 289 -9.98 -5.81 24.55
CA ALA A 289 -10.51 -5.62 25.89
C ALA A 289 -12.05 -5.55 25.92
N ILE A 290 -12.69 -5.21 24.79
CA ILE A 290 -14.14 -5.04 24.68
C ILE A 290 -14.78 -6.26 23.99
N THR A 291 -14.07 -6.88 23.05
CA THR A 291 -14.58 -7.97 22.20
C THR A 291 -13.89 -9.29 22.55
N ALA A 292 -14.42 -10.41 22.02
CA ALA A 292 -13.71 -11.67 22.09
C ALA A 292 -12.44 -11.62 21.21
N ILE A 293 -11.40 -12.34 21.64
CA ILE A 293 -10.17 -12.48 20.87
C ILE A 293 -10.46 -13.36 19.65
N GLU A 294 -10.17 -12.84 18.47
CA GLU A 294 -10.31 -13.53 17.21
C GLU A 294 -8.94 -13.64 16.50
N PRO A 295 -8.77 -14.60 15.58
CA PRO A 295 -7.52 -14.76 14.84
C PRO A 295 -7.15 -13.50 14.09
N TYR A 296 -5.89 -13.10 14.19
CA TYR A 296 -5.31 -11.95 13.51
C TYR A 296 -4.16 -12.39 12.60
N GLN A 297 -3.73 -11.50 11.74
CA GLN A 297 -2.59 -11.68 10.85
C GLN A 297 -1.30 -11.28 11.58
N TYR A 298 -0.22 -11.98 11.27
CA TYR A 298 1.13 -11.62 11.68
C TYR A 298 1.82 -10.93 10.52
N TRP A 299 2.11 -9.65 10.69
CA TRP A 299 2.90 -8.88 9.75
C TRP A 299 4.36 -8.97 10.14
N ILE A 300 5.22 -9.22 9.18
CA ILE A 300 6.61 -9.56 9.44
C ILE A 300 7.51 -8.69 8.58
N LYS A 301 8.51 -8.13 9.23
CA LYS A 301 9.69 -7.57 8.60
C LYS A 301 10.75 -8.65 8.54
N ARG A 302 11.28 -8.89 7.35
CA ARG A 302 12.29 -9.92 7.12
C ARG A 302 13.69 -9.38 7.31
N ASP A 303 14.58 -10.25 7.79
CA ASP A 303 16.02 -10.03 7.74
C ASP A 303 16.52 -10.27 6.31
N ASP A 304 17.25 -9.30 5.76
CA ASP A 304 17.82 -9.38 4.40
C ASP A 304 18.85 -10.50 4.23
N THR A 305 19.40 -11.03 5.32
CA THR A 305 20.45 -12.06 5.31
C THR A 305 19.90 -13.47 5.17
N THR A 306 18.63 -13.71 5.52
CA THR A 306 18.01 -15.02 5.52
C THR A 306 17.20 -15.27 4.25
N SER A 307 17.45 -16.40 3.59
CA SER A 307 16.69 -16.76 2.40
C SER A 307 15.25 -17.16 2.74
N THR A 308 14.32 -16.95 1.80
CA THR A 308 12.92 -17.39 1.94
C THR A 308 12.81 -18.89 2.21
N ALA A 309 13.66 -19.70 1.60
CA ALA A 309 13.67 -21.16 1.79
C ALA A 309 14.06 -21.54 3.23
N GLU A 310 15.04 -20.88 3.82
CA GLU A 310 15.45 -21.12 5.22
C GLU A 310 14.37 -20.72 6.20
N LEU A 311 13.66 -19.62 5.93
CA LEU A 311 12.54 -19.17 6.75
C LEU A 311 11.40 -20.21 6.74
N TYR A 312 11.00 -20.71 5.58
CA TYR A 312 9.98 -21.77 5.49
C TYR A 312 10.44 -23.10 6.08
N GLN A 313 11.73 -23.41 6.00
CA GLN A 313 12.29 -24.59 6.65
C GLN A 313 12.15 -24.50 8.17
N ASP A 314 12.50 -23.35 8.76
CA ASP A 314 12.38 -23.13 10.21
C ASP A 314 10.91 -23.15 10.69
N ILE A 315 9.97 -22.62 9.88
CA ILE A 315 8.53 -22.71 10.14
C ILE A 315 8.08 -24.18 10.16
N ALA A 316 8.56 -24.98 9.20
CA ALA A 316 8.25 -26.40 9.13
C ALA A 316 8.88 -27.19 10.29
N ASP A 317 10.15 -26.92 10.64
CA ASP A 317 10.86 -27.57 11.74
C ASP A 317 10.21 -27.27 13.11
N LYS A 318 9.62 -26.10 13.26
CA LYS A 318 8.86 -25.67 14.47
C LYS A 318 7.39 -26.10 14.46
N GLU A 319 6.96 -26.80 13.42
CA GLU A 319 5.56 -27.26 13.25
C GLU A 319 4.52 -26.12 13.42
N ILE A 320 4.86 -24.90 12.95
CA ILE A 320 3.95 -23.74 13.05
C ILE A 320 2.77 -23.94 12.10
N PRO A 321 1.52 -23.96 12.61
CA PRO A 321 0.36 -24.26 11.80
C PRO A 321 -0.04 -23.07 10.92
N LEU A 322 0.58 -22.94 9.75
CA LEU A 322 0.24 -21.91 8.76
C LEU A 322 -1.11 -22.21 8.09
N LEU A 323 -1.96 -21.20 8.01
CA LEU A 323 -3.18 -21.21 7.21
C LEU A 323 -2.95 -20.59 5.84
N ASN A 324 -2.31 -19.42 5.81
CA ASN A 324 -2.04 -18.66 4.59
C ASN A 324 -0.78 -17.80 4.75
N THR A 325 -0.12 -17.52 3.63
CA THR A 325 1.00 -16.58 3.59
C THR A 325 0.89 -15.73 2.33
N ARG A 326 1.19 -14.44 2.47
CA ARG A 326 1.34 -13.49 1.35
C ARG A 326 2.73 -12.90 1.44
N GLU A 327 3.53 -13.16 0.44
CA GLU A 327 4.85 -12.57 0.31
C GLU A 327 4.87 -11.55 -0.82
N MET A 328 5.64 -10.53 -0.62
CA MET A 328 5.94 -9.53 -1.63
C MET A 328 6.62 -10.15 -2.85
N THR A 329 7.60 -11.01 -2.62
CA THR A 329 8.36 -11.70 -3.67
C THR A 329 7.48 -12.56 -4.59
N ASP A 330 6.47 -13.25 -4.05
CA ASP A 330 5.55 -14.08 -4.84
C ASP A 330 4.54 -13.24 -5.60
N SER A 331 4.12 -12.11 -5.05
CA SER A 331 3.24 -11.15 -5.72
C SER A 331 3.95 -10.52 -6.92
N PHE A 332 5.24 -10.21 -6.81
CA PHE A 332 6.09 -9.79 -7.93
C PHE A 332 6.19 -10.85 -9.03
N LYS A 333 6.45 -12.10 -8.66
CA LYS A 333 6.56 -13.20 -9.63
C LYS A 333 5.25 -13.41 -10.38
N ARG A 334 4.10 -13.35 -9.69
CA ARG A 334 2.78 -13.50 -10.31
C ARG A 334 2.46 -12.37 -11.29
N LEU A 335 2.78 -11.12 -10.97
CA LEU A 335 2.58 -9.98 -11.86
C LEU A 335 3.49 -10.04 -13.08
N LYS A 336 4.75 -10.45 -12.91
CA LYS A 336 5.70 -10.59 -14.01
C LYS A 336 5.35 -11.73 -14.97
N ASN A 337 4.67 -12.77 -14.48
CA ASN A 337 4.24 -13.89 -15.32
C ASN A 337 2.91 -13.64 -16.04
N ASN A 338 2.14 -12.63 -15.63
CA ASN A 338 0.85 -12.26 -16.22
C ASN A 338 0.92 -11.05 -17.17
N SER A 339 2.10 -10.45 -17.33
CA SER A 339 2.40 -9.37 -18.30
C SER A 339 3.25 -9.88 -19.44
#